data_1a52e508531c8f706c3fb677e51c43f6
#
_entry.id   1a52e508531c8f706c3fb677e51c43f6
#
_cell.length_a   1.000
_cell.length_b   1.000
_cell.length_c   1.000
_cell.angle_alpha   90.00
_cell.angle_beta   90.00
_cell.angle_gamma   90.00
#
_symmetry.space_group_name_H-M   'P 1'
#
loop_
_entity.id
_entity.type
_entity.pdbx_description
1 polymer ?
#
loop_
_entity_poly.entity_id
_entity_poly.type
_entity_poly.pdbx_seq_one_letter_code
_entity_poly.pdbx_strand_id
1 'polypeptide(L)'
;MDKIQKTETVKNLKESFDASEGVVVTHYIGLNTSEMTELRSQVKEAGARFCVAKNSLVKLALKDTIYKGLSDFFSGPTALVFSKDPISGIKAVKNFSEKNEKLKFIKAALKEK
;
A
#
# COMPACT_ATOMS: atom_id res chain seq x y z
N MET A 1 5.99 18.34 -7.75
CA MET A 1 7.12 17.38 -7.74
C MET A 1 7.89 17.48 -9.05
N ASP A 2 9.18 17.74 -9.00
CA ASP A 2 9.98 17.84 -10.21
C ASP A 2 10.36 16.45 -10.76
N LYS A 3 11.03 16.43 -11.91
CA LYS A 3 11.38 15.19 -12.61
C LYS A 3 12.32 14.31 -11.80
N ILE A 4 13.27 14.90 -11.08
CA ILE A 4 14.22 14.17 -10.25
C ILE A 4 13.50 13.51 -9.07
N GLN A 5 12.63 14.27 -8.39
CA GLN A 5 11.84 13.74 -7.28
C GLN A 5 10.92 12.61 -7.71
N LYS A 6 10.31 12.72 -8.89
CA LYS A 6 9.48 11.66 -9.46
C LYS A 6 10.27 10.39 -9.68
N THR A 7 11.46 10.51 -10.26
CA THR A 7 12.34 9.38 -10.53
C THR A 7 12.76 8.67 -9.24
N GLU A 8 13.14 9.43 -8.21
CA GLU A 8 13.51 8.88 -6.91
C GLU A 8 12.32 8.20 -6.23
N THR A 9 11.13 8.80 -6.30
CA THR A 9 9.91 8.22 -5.73
C THR A 9 9.60 6.88 -6.37
N VAL A 10 9.66 6.79 -7.69
CA VAL A 10 9.42 5.55 -8.43
C VAL A 10 10.44 4.49 -8.03
N LYS A 11 11.71 4.86 -7.94
CA LYS A 11 12.78 3.95 -7.53
C LYS A 11 12.53 3.40 -6.13
N ASN A 12 12.20 4.27 -5.18
CA ASN A 12 11.94 3.89 -3.80
C ASN A 12 10.72 2.97 -3.69
N LEU A 13 9.66 3.25 -4.44
CA LEU A 13 8.48 2.39 -4.49
C LEU A 13 8.82 1.02 -5.06
N LYS A 14 9.60 0.96 -6.12
CA LYS A 14 10.02 -0.30 -6.73
C LYS A 14 10.83 -1.15 -5.73
N GLU A 15 11.76 -0.53 -5.02
CA GLU A 15 12.54 -1.21 -3.99
C GLU A 15 11.64 -1.75 -2.88
N SER A 16 10.63 -0.98 -2.46
CA SER A 16 9.66 -1.41 -1.46
C SER A 16 8.84 -2.61 -1.94
N PHE A 17 8.39 -2.59 -3.19
CA PHE A 17 7.68 -3.74 -3.77
C PHE A 17 8.57 -4.99 -3.79
N ASP A 18 9.80 -4.85 -4.24
CA ASP A 18 10.73 -5.97 -4.36
C ASP A 18 11.10 -6.57 -3.00
N ALA A 19 11.17 -5.74 -1.97
CA ALA A 19 11.53 -6.17 -0.61
C ALA A 19 10.34 -6.76 0.17
N SER A 20 9.12 -6.58 -0.32
CA SER A 20 7.91 -6.99 0.40
C SER A 20 7.50 -8.42 0.07
N GLU A 21 7.07 -9.17 1.09
CA GLU A 21 6.50 -10.50 0.91
C GLU A 21 5.00 -10.43 0.59
N GLY A 22 4.37 -9.30 0.91
CA GLY A 22 2.96 -9.07 0.60
C GLY A 22 2.68 -7.59 0.43
N VAL A 23 1.74 -7.27 -0.44
CA VAL A 23 1.30 -5.90 -0.70
C VAL A 23 -0.23 -5.87 -0.63
N VAL A 24 -0.78 -4.92 0.13
CA VAL A 24 -2.22 -4.72 0.23
C VAL A 24 -2.58 -3.38 -0.39
N VAL A 25 -3.60 -3.38 -1.25
CA VAL A 25 -4.17 -2.18 -1.84
C VAL A 25 -5.47 -1.85 -1.12
N THR A 26 -5.59 -0.62 -0.62
CA THR A 26 -6.77 -0.16 0.10
C THR A 26 -7.26 1.16 -0.46
N HIS A 27 -8.57 1.42 -0.29
CA HIS A 27 -9.15 2.74 -0.54
C HIS A 27 -9.56 3.35 0.80
N TYR A 28 -9.16 4.60 1.05
CA TYR A 28 -9.34 5.27 2.34
C TYR A 28 -10.31 6.46 2.25
N ILE A 29 -11.36 6.34 1.45
CA ILE A 29 -12.31 7.42 1.20
C ILE A 29 -12.97 7.87 2.52
N GLY A 30 -12.78 9.15 2.85
CA GLY A 30 -13.45 9.75 4.01
C GLY A 30 -12.77 9.56 5.36
N LEU A 31 -11.60 8.92 5.41
CA LEU A 31 -10.84 8.84 6.66
C LEU A 31 -10.29 10.22 7.04
N ASN A 32 -10.51 10.64 8.29
CA ASN A 32 -9.94 11.88 8.78
C ASN A 32 -8.49 11.67 9.25
N THR A 33 -7.82 12.76 9.65
CA THR A 33 -6.42 12.73 10.06
C THR A 33 -6.18 11.77 11.23
N SER A 34 -7.08 11.80 12.21
CA SER A 34 -6.99 10.93 13.39
C SER A 34 -7.11 9.46 13.03
N GLU A 35 -8.05 9.14 12.16
CA GLU A 35 -8.26 7.77 11.67
C GLU A 35 -7.07 7.26 10.85
N MET A 36 -6.50 8.13 10.01
CA MET A 36 -5.29 7.80 9.23
C MET A 36 -4.10 7.53 10.14
N THR A 37 -3.94 8.33 11.19
CA THR A 37 -2.87 8.14 12.17
C THR A 37 -3.01 6.81 12.88
N GLU A 38 -4.23 6.45 13.27
CA GLU A 38 -4.51 5.16 13.90
C GLU A 38 -4.19 3.99 12.98
N LEU A 39 -4.60 4.08 11.71
CA LEU A 39 -4.32 3.05 10.71
C LEU A 39 -2.80 2.85 10.54
N ARG A 40 -2.05 3.93 10.40
CA ARG A 40 -0.60 3.87 10.28
C ARG A 40 0.05 3.22 11.50
N SER A 41 -0.42 3.55 12.68
CA SER A 41 0.06 2.99 13.94
C SER A 41 -0.17 1.48 14.00
N GLN A 42 -1.38 1.04 13.68
CA GLN A 42 -1.72 -0.38 13.69
C GLN A 42 -0.92 -1.18 12.65
N VAL A 43 -0.73 -0.62 11.47
CA VAL A 43 0.08 -1.24 10.42
C VAL A 43 1.54 -1.37 10.88
N LYS A 44 2.08 -0.34 11.48
CA LYS A 44 3.45 -0.35 12.01
C LYS A 44 3.64 -1.37 13.11
N GLU A 45 2.70 -1.47 14.02
CA GLU A 45 2.72 -2.46 15.10
C GLU A 45 2.70 -3.90 14.57
N ALA A 46 2.05 -4.11 13.44
CA ALA A 46 2.00 -5.42 12.79
C ALA A 46 3.28 -5.76 12.02
N GLY A 47 4.26 -4.86 12.00
CA GLY A 47 5.49 -5.06 11.25
C GLY A 47 5.39 -4.73 9.77
N ALA A 48 4.34 -4.01 9.38
CA ALA A 48 4.15 -3.59 8.00
C ALA A 48 4.37 -2.08 7.85
N ARG A 49 4.34 -1.59 6.63
CA ARG A 49 4.57 -0.19 6.32
C ARG A 49 3.40 0.37 5.50
N PHE A 50 2.84 1.47 5.94
CA PHE A 50 1.77 2.17 5.25
C PHE A 50 2.36 3.25 4.34
N CYS A 51 1.89 3.31 3.10
CA CYS A 51 2.39 4.27 2.12
C CYS A 51 1.24 4.85 1.28
N VAL A 52 1.22 6.17 1.13
CA VAL A 52 0.33 6.86 0.21
C VAL A 52 1.18 7.56 -0.83
N ALA A 53 0.96 7.24 -2.09
CA ALA A 53 1.69 7.85 -3.19
C ALA A 53 0.75 8.12 -4.36
N LYS A 54 1.19 8.97 -5.26
CA LYS A 54 0.42 9.30 -6.45
C LYS A 54 0.27 8.05 -7.34
N ASN A 55 -0.97 7.73 -7.74
CA ASN A 55 -1.26 6.51 -8.48
C ASN A 55 -0.41 6.33 -9.74
N SER A 56 -0.16 7.40 -10.49
CA SER A 56 0.66 7.32 -11.71
C SER A 56 2.09 6.89 -11.42
N LEU A 57 2.66 7.32 -10.29
CA LEU A 57 4.01 6.93 -9.88
C LEU A 57 4.05 5.48 -9.42
N VAL A 58 3.01 5.05 -8.69
CA VAL A 58 2.89 3.66 -8.25
C VAL A 58 2.80 2.73 -9.45
N LYS A 59 1.99 3.08 -10.44
CA LYS A 59 1.85 2.28 -11.66
C LYS A 59 3.19 2.13 -12.40
N LEU A 60 3.98 3.20 -12.46
CA LEU A 60 5.32 3.15 -13.06
C LEU A 60 6.24 2.19 -12.28
N ALA A 61 6.18 2.26 -10.96
CA ALA A 61 7.00 1.39 -10.11
C ALA A 61 6.62 -0.08 -10.24
N LEU A 62 5.34 -0.37 -10.45
CA LEU A 62 4.83 -1.74 -10.56
C LEU A 62 5.26 -2.48 -11.82
N LYS A 63 5.53 -1.77 -12.92
CA LYS A 63 5.78 -2.36 -14.23
C LYS A 63 6.82 -3.48 -14.24
N ASP A 64 7.88 -3.32 -13.45
CA ASP A 64 9.00 -4.27 -13.44
C ASP A 64 9.00 -5.16 -12.20
N THR A 65 7.86 -5.28 -11.53
CA THR A 65 7.76 -6.09 -10.32
C THR A 65 6.80 -7.26 -10.52
N ILE A 66 6.86 -8.22 -9.58
CA ILE A 66 5.93 -9.35 -9.57
C ILE A 66 4.49 -8.90 -9.25
N TYR A 67 4.33 -7.67 -8.75
CA TYR A 67 3.03 -7.11 -8.38
C TYR A 67 2.37 -6.31 -9.50
N LYS A 68 2.87 -6.36 -10.72
CA LYS A 68 2.34 -5.59 -11.86
C LYS A 68 0.84 -5.77 -12.10
N GLY A 69 0.30 -6.91 -11.72
CA GLY A 69 -1.14 -7.19 -11.83
C GLY A 69 -2.02 -6.31 -10.96
N LEU A 70 -1.44 -5.60 -9.98
CA LEU A 70 -2.20 -4.69 -9.12
C LEU A 70 -2.46 -3.33 -9.77
N SER A 71 -1.86 -3.05 -10.93
CA SER A 71 -1.93 -1.74 -11.57
C SER A 71 -3.35 -1.21 -11.76
N ASP A 72 -4.29 -2.07 -12.14
CA ASP A 72 -5.67 -1.68 -12.41
C ASP A 72 -6.44 -1.24 -11.16
N PHE A 73 -5.91 -1.53 -9.97
CA PHE A 73 -6.57 -1.17 -8.72
C PHE A 73 -6.17 0.20 -8.21
N PHE A 74 -5.25 0.89 -8.88
CA PHE A 74 -4.76 2.20 -8.47
C PHE A 74 -5.55 3.32 -9.14
N SER A 75 -6.75 3.55 -8.64
CA SER A 75 -7.60 4.67 -9.05
C SER A 75 -8.23 5.29 -7.80
N GLY A 76 -8.35 6.62 -7.78
CA GLY A 76 -8.90 7.32 -6.63
C GLY A 76 -7.95 7.34 -5.43
N PRO A 77 -8.47 7.57 -4.21
CA PRO A 77 -7.67 7.66 -2.99
C PRO A 77 -7.18 6.29 -2.53
N THR A 78 -6.02 5.88 -3.02
CA THR A 78 -5.45 4.55 -2.81
C THR A 78 -4.24 4.61 -1.89
N ALA A 79 -4.16 3.66 -0.96
CA ALA A 79 -3.03 3.49 -0.07
C ALA A 79 -2.48 2.08 -0.17
N LEU A 80 -1.18 1.96 0.05
CA LEU A 80 -0.46 0.69 0.01
C LEU A 80 0.00 0.29 1.40
N VAL A 81 -0.05 -1.00 1.68
CA VAL A 81 0.59 -1.58 2.85
C VAL A 81 1.60 -2.61 2.37
N PHE A 82 2.87 -2.37 2.69
CA PHE A 82 3.97 -3.29 2.39
C PHE A 82 4.22 -4.16 3.62
N SER A 83 4.13 -5.46 3.44
CA SER A 83 4.28 -6.42 4.54
C SER A 83 5.59 -7.19 4.42
N LYS A 84 6.31 -7.32 5.53
CA LYS A 84 7.56 -8.10 5.58
C LYS A 84 7.30 -9.60 5.57
N ASP A 85 6.15 -10.01 6.13
CA ASP A 85 5.70 -11.39 6.04
C ASP A 85 4.39 -11.42 5.25
N PRO A 86 3.95 -12.62 4.78
CA PRO A 86 2.79 -12.67 3.88
C PRO A 86 1.46 -12.27 4.51
N ILE A 87 1.35 -12.24 5.83
CA ILE A 87 0.04 -12.16 6.51
C ILE A 87 -0.17 -10.91 7.34
N SER A 88 0.87 -10.37 7.98
CA SER A 88 0.74 -9.26 8.94
C SER A 88 0.00 -8.04 8.39
N GLY A 89 0.36 -7.60 7.20
CA GLY A 89 -0.26 -6.43 6.58
C GLY A 89 -1.74 -6.66 6.28
N ILE A 90 -2.06 -7.85 5.79
CA ILE A 90 -3.45 -8.23 5.48
C ILE A 90 -4.29 -8.23 6.76
N LYS A 91 -3.78 -8.81 7.83
CA LYS A 91 -4.49 -8.84 9.12
C LYS A 91 -4.73 -7.45 9.68
N ALA A 92 -3.71 -6.60 9.66
CA ALA A 92 -3.83 -5.23 10.17
C ALA A 92 -4.90 -4.44 9.41
N VAL A 93 -4.89 -4.52 8.08
CA VAL A 93 -5.87 -3.83 7.23
C VAL A 93 -7.27 -4.38 7.45
N LYS A 94 -7.42 -5.70 7.52
CA LYS A 94 -8.74 -6.31 7.76
C LYS A 94 -9.31 -5.92 9.11
N ASN A 95 -8.49 -5.97 10.16
CA ASN A 95 -8.94 -5.60 11.50
C ASN A 95 -9.40 -4.15 11.54
N PHE A 96 -8.68 -3.26 10.88
CA PHE A 96 -9.07 -1.85 10.82
C PHE A 96 -10.36 -1.67 10.01
N SER A 97 -10.48 -2.34 8.87
CA SER A 97 -11.65 -2.20 7.99
C SER A 97 -12.93 -2.74 8.63
N GLU A 98 -12.83 -3.73 9.49
CA GLU A 98 -13.97 -4.25 10.25
C GLU A 98 -14.50 -3.23 11.25
N LYS A 99 -13.61 -2.39 11.80
CA LYS A 99 -13.97 -1.35 12.76
C LYS A 99 -14.32 -0.02 12.12
N ASN A 100 -13.88 0.20 10.87
CA ASN A 100 -14.08 1.46 10.17
C ASN A 100 -14.42 1.21 8.70
N GLU A 101 -15.68 1.43 8.36
CA GLU A 101 -16.22 1.21 7.01
C GLU A 101 -15.60 2.11 5.93
N LYS A 102 -14.96 3.19 6.33
CA LYS A 102 -14.34 4.14 5.41
C LYS A 102 -13.08 3.59 4.76
N LEU A 103 -12.46 2.58 5.37
CA LEU A 103 -11.33 1.90 4.77
C LEU A 103 -11.82 0.64 4.07
N LYS A 104 -11.56 0.55 2.77
CA LYS A 104 -11.95 -0.62 1.97
C LYS A 104 -10.73 -1.42 1.58
N PHE A 105 -10.76 -2.70 1.90
CA PHE A 105 -9.79 -3.67 1.42
C PHE A 105 -10.10 -3.98 -0.03
N ILE A 106 -9.21 -3.66 -0.94
CA ILE A 106 -9.45 -3.84 -2.37
C ILE A 106 -8.80 -5.12 -2.89
N LYS A 107 -7.50 -5.27 -2.67
CA LYS A 107 -6.76 -6.42 -3.19
C LYS A 107 -5.51 -6.65 -2.37
N ALA A 108 -5.11 -7.90 -2.24
CA ALA A 108 -3.83 -8.27 -1.68
C ALA A 108 -3.09 -9.15 -2.67
N ALA A 109 -1.78 -9.00 -2.71
CA ALA A 109 -0.92 -9.86 -3.50
C ALA A 109 0.21 -10.36 -2.63
N LEU A 110 0.55 -11.63 -2.77
CA LEU A 110 1.64 -12.26 -2.05
C LEU A 110 2.77 -12.59 -3.01
N LYS A 111 3.99 -12.51 -2.51
CA LYS A 111 5.16 -12.88 -3.29
C LYS A 111 5.17 -14.40 -3.45
N GLU A 112 5.18 -14.86 -4.67
CA GLU A 112 5.29 -16.28 -4.98
C GLU A 112 6.73 -16.73 -4.79
N LYS A 113 6.89 -17.90 -4.22
CA LYS A 113 8.20 -18.51 -4.05
C LYS A 113 8.53 -19.46 -5.19
#